data_a99fc9ae3398396bd9cfd229be714680
#
_entry.id   a99fc9ae3398396bd9cfd229be714680
#
_cell.length_a   1.000
_cell.length_b   1.000
_cell.length_c   1.000
_cell.angle_alpha   90.00
_cell.angle_beta   90.00
_cell.angle_gamma   90.00
#
_symmetry.space_group_name_H-M   'P 1'
#
loop_
_entity.id
_entity.type
_entity.pdbx_description
1 polymer ?
#
loop_
_entity_poly.entity_id
_entity_poly.type
_entity_poly.pdbx_seq_one_letter_code
_entity_poly.pdbx_strand_id
1 'polypeptide(L)'
;MRQITTDLLANTGNKNDVEGTAYISELTEGTTKNGKTYKMGMLITKEERIPLKIWDVNECMYTSDGIEGKLKDKPFESGVYHVKGSVNLYNDEYGVFVDYLEKIDEPLSNYIASPYNIKELQGNLVDLFKNEMTPEACKLFKKMMCGKDFDAEKDNFRLYQLSVAAKSHHDAFISGLFAHSLKVTRIALNLISYYPAMKEKINKDILVLGCLLHDVAKIMEYKDLGISEIGKYCSHLSLGVEFLSKYKENIVDFAGTEGYYRLQSMITQHHGEFGDRPRTVEAYIVHQADLIESRLEAVEEEVQKGTEQVGVRDGNEFYRLV
;
A
#
# COMPACT_ATOMS: atom_id res chain seq x y z
N MET A 1 -20.35 6.04 15.38
CA MET A 1 -19.90 5.18 16.52
C MET A 1 -18.46 5.48 16.86
N ARG A 2 -17.95 5.06 18.02
CA ARG A 2 -16.56 5.23 18.43
C ARG A 2 -15.71 4.17 17.77
N GLN A 3 -14.50 4.53 17.29
CA GLN A 3 -13.52 3.55 16.80
C GLN A 3 -12.96 2.70 17.95
N ILE A 4 -12.64 1.42 17.65
CA ILE A 4 -11.97 0.54 18.62
C ILE A 4 -10.51 0.97 18.69
N THR A 5 -10.05 1.39 19.87
CA THR A 5 -8.66 1.82 20.11
C THR A 5 -8.09 1.07 21.29
N THR A 6 -6.77 1.03 21.42
CA THR A 6 -6.08 0.44 22.57
C THR A 6 -6.51 1.08 23.88
N ASP A 7 -6.73 2.40 23.88
CA ASP A 7 -7.29 3.12 25.05
C ASP A 7 -8.69 2.64 25.41
N LEU A 8 -9.56 2.41 24.41
CA LEU A 8 -10.89 1.85 24.66
C LEU A 8 -10.77 0.45 25.26
N LEU A 9 -9.89 -0.40 24.74
CA LEU A 9 -9.71 -1.77 25.23
C LEU A 9 -9.14 -1.79 26.65
N ALA A 10 -8.15 -0.94 26.92
CA ALA A 10 -7.56 -0.80 28.27
C ALA A 10 -8.60 -0.34 29.30
N ASN A 11 -9.42 0.65 28.96
CA ASN A 11 -10.49 1.15 29.81
C ASN A 11 -11.63 0.13 30.00
N THR A 12 -11.92 -0.69 29.00
CA THR A 12 -12.92 -1.76 29.05
C THR A 12 -12.46 -2.91 29.93
N GLY A 13 -11.19 -3.26 29.86
CA GLY A 13 -10.57 -4.34 30.62
C GLY A 13 -10.71 -5.72 29.95
N ASN A 14 -9.72 -6.58 30.23
CA ASN A 14 -9.63 -7.92 29.64
C ASN A 14 -10.88 -8.78 29.91
N LYS A 15 -11.34 -9.50 28.89
CA LYS A 15 -12.54 -10.38 28.87
C LYS A 15 -13.88 -9.65 29.00
N ASN A 16 -13.92 -8.34 29.03
CA ASN A 16 -15.16 -7.59 29.00
C ASN A 16 -15.61 -7.34 27.58
N ASP A 17 -16.91 -7.15 27.39
CA ASP A 17 -17.48 -6.87 26.07
C ASP A 17 -17.06 -5.49 25.57
N VAL A 18 -16.75 -5.43 24.29
CA VAL A 18 -16.39 -4.20 23.57
C VAL A 18 -17.18 -4.08 22.28
N GLU A 19 -17.52 -2.86 21.94
CA GLU A 19 -18.28 -2.50 20.74
C GLU A 19 -17.71 -1.20 20.16
N GLY A 20 -17.58 -1.16 18.81
CA GLY A 20 -17.09 0.02 18.12
C GLY A 20 -16.95 -0.21 16.62
N THR A 21 -16.29 0.72 15.94
CA THR A 21 -16.06 0.62 14.50
C THR A 21 -14.59 0.47 14.16
N ALA A 22 -14.31 -0.28 13.09
CA ALA A 22 -12.97 -0.41 12.51
C ALA A 22 -13.08 -0.80 11.03
N TYR A 23 -12.05 -0.51 10.26
CA TYR A 23 -11.89 -1.08 8.94
C TYR A 23 -11.19 -2.45 9.05
N ILE A 24 -11.67 -3.42 8.28
CA ILE A 24 -11.06 -4.76 8.17
C ILE A 24 -10.79 -5.04 6.69
N SER A 25 -9.52 -5.25 6.35
CA SER A 25 -9.10 -5.47 4.96
C SER A 25 -9.30 -6.90 4.50
N GLU A 26 -8.93 -7.87 5.35
CA GLU A 26 -9.01 -9.28 5.04
C GLU A 26 -9.09 -10.12 6.33
N LEU A 27 -9.60 -11.35 6.19
CA LEU A 27 -9.55 -12.36 7.23
C LEU A 27 -8.81 -13.59 6.71
N THR A 28 -7.73 -13.96 7.38
CA THR A 28 -6.94 -15.16 7.08
C THR A 28 -7.37 -16.32 7.98
N GLU A 29 -7.15 -17.55 7.52
CA GLU A 29 -7.47 -18.74 8.27
C GLU A 29 -6.25 -19.23 9.06
N GLY A 30 -6.48 -19.53 10.33
CA GLY A 30 -5.50 -20.14 11.20
C GLY A 30 -6.03 -21.50 11.73
N THR A 31 -5.12 -22.35 12.16
CA THR A 31 -5.47 -23.65 12.76
C THR A 31 -4.81 -23.76 14.12
N THR A 32 -5.60 -24.13 15.15
CA THR A 32 -5.10 -24.37 16.49
C THR A 32 -4.32 -25.70 16.56
N LYS A 33 -3.53 -25.90 17.61
CA LYS A 33 -2.83 -27.20 17.87
C LYS A 33 -3.77 -28.42 17.89
N ASN A 34 -5.05 -28.20 18.19
CA ASN A 34 -6.08 -29.24 18.25
C ASN A 34 -6.88 -29.38 16.96
N GLY A 35 -6.43 -28.75 15.85
CA GLY A 35 -7.08 -28.84 14.55
C GLY A 35 -8.34 -27.98 14.37
N LYS A 36 -8.71 -27.13 15.34
CA LYS A 36 -9.85 -26.21 15.20
C LYS A 36 -9.41 -25.01 14.34
N THR A 37 -10.17 -24.71 13.28
CA THR A 37 -9.96 -23.51 12.45
C THR A 37 -10.55 -22.27 13.11
N TYR A 38 -9.90 -21.13 12.89
CA TYR A 38 -10.37 -19.81 13.30
C TYR A 38 -9.99 -18.79 12.23
N LYS A 39 -10.60 -17.61 12.25
CA LYS A 39 -10.19 -16.49 11.40
C LYS A 39 -9.41 -15.45 12.22
N MET A 40 -8.48 -14.77 11.59
CA MET A 40 -7.72 -13.68 12.19
C MET A 40 -7.50 -12.58 11.16
N GLY A 41 -7.29 -11.36 11.66
CA GLY A 41 -7.06 -10.16 10.87
C GLY A 41 -6.70 -8.99 11.76
N MET A 42 -6.86 -7.77 11.24
CA MET A 42 -6.60 -6.54 11.95
C MET A 42 -7.82 -5.63 11.93
N LEU A 43 -8.15 -5.07 13.07
CA LEU A 43 -9.01 -3.90 13.20
C LEU A 43 -8.16 -2.67 12.92
N ILE A 44 -8.45 -1.95 11.86
CA ILE A 44 -7.70 -0.78 11.44
C ILE A 44 -8.51 0.46 11.78
N THR A 45 -7.92 1.33 12.56
CA THR A 45 -8.46 2.63 12.93
C THR A 45 -7.57 3.74 12.41
N LYS A 46 -7.93 4.98 12.63
CA LYS A 46 -7.13 6.13 12.15
C LYS A 46 -5.70 6.13 12.69
N GLU A 47 -5.51 5.64 13.90
CA GLU A 47 -4.24 5.75 14.64
C GLU A 47 -3.55 4.40 14.85
N GLU A 48 -4.31 3.29 14.80
CA GLU A 48 -3.83 1.99 15.28
C GLU A 48 -4.29 0.82 14.42
N ARG A 49 -3.57 -0.29 14.58
CA ARG A 49 -3.93 -1.60 14.05
C ARG A 49 -3.97 -2.59 15.21
N ILE A 50 -5.14 -3.14 15.50
CA ILE A 50 -5.41 -4.00 16.64
C ILE A 50 -5.71 -5.41 16.15
N PRO A 51 -5.02 -6.45 16.65
CA PRO A 51 -5.30 -7.84 16.28
C PRO A 51 -6.74 -8.25 16.57
N LEU A 52 -7.38 -8.93 15.63
CA LEU A 52 -8.67 -9.56 15.84
C LEU A 52 -8.57 -11.09 15.63
N LYS A 53 -9.39 -11.85 16.38
CA LYS A 53 -9.61 -13.28 16.17
C LYS A 53 -11.09 -13.63 16.26
N ILE A 54 -11.52 -14.52 15.37
CA ILE A 54 -12.87 -15.12 15.36
C ILE A 54 -12.69 -16.60 15.59
N TRP A 55 -12.91 -17.03 16.84
CA TRP A 55 -12.69 -18.41 17.24
C TRP A 55 -13.75 -19.38 16.73
N ASP A 56 -14.98 -18.90 16.54
CA ASP A 56 -16.08 -19.70 16.02
C ASP A 56 -16.76 -19.02 14.84
N VAL A 57 -16.25 -19.31 13.64
CA VAL A 57 -16.82 -18.79 12.38
C VAL A 57 -18.25 -19.28 12.12
N ASN A 58 -18.67 -20.38 12.79
CA ASN A 58 -20.02 -20.90 12.65
C ASN A 58 -21.04 -20.09 13.48
N GLU A 59 -20.59 -19.45 14.55
CA GLU A 59 -21.44 -18.64 15.41
C GLU A 59 -21.26 -17.13 15.21
N CYS A 60 -20.13 -16.68 14.62
CA CYS A 60 -19.92 -15.28 14.32
C CYS A 60 -21.00 -14.74 13.37
N MET A 61 -21.76 -13.76 13.84
CA MET A 61 -22.76 -13.06 13.02
C MET A 61 -22.08 -12.14 12.04
N TYR A 62 -22.51 -12.19 10.78
CA TYR A 62 -21.95 -11.40 9.71
C TYR A 62 -23.05 -10.78 8.85
N THR A 63 -23.12 -9.44 8.83
CA THR A 63 -24.08 -8.69 8.03
C THR A 63 -23.34 -7.91 6.94
N SER A 64 -23.71 -8.13 5.68
CA SER A 64 -23.22 -7.40 4.52
C SER A 64 -24.40 -7.10 3.60
N ASP A 65 -24.45 -5.89 3.05
CA ASP A 65 -25.52 -5.40 2.17
C ASP A 65 -26.94 -5.55 2.76
N GLY A 66 -27.06 -5.36 4.10
CA GLY A 66 -28.32 -5.50 4.82
C GLY A 66 -28.82 -6.95 4.98
N ILE A 67 -28.03 -7.95 4.56
CA ILE A 67 -28.37 -9.37 4.68
C ILE A 67 -27.58 -9.95 5.86
N GLU A 68 -28.29 -10.33 6.89
CA GLU A 68 -27.74 -11.00 8.07
C GLU A 68 -27.50 -12.49 7.80
N GLY A 69 -26.43 -13.05 8.40
CA GLY A 69 -26.08 -14.47 8.30
C GLY A 69 -24.91 -14.83 9.19
N LYS A 70 -24.32 -15.97 8.96
CA LYS A 70 -23.07 -16.40 9.64
C LYS A 70 -21.89 -16.16 8.74
N LEU A 71 -20.73 -15.84 9.32
CA LEU A 71 -19.49 -15.59 8.55
C LEU A 71 -19.09 -16.79 7.67
N LYS A 72 -19.39 -18.01 8.09
CA LYS A 72 -19.12 -19.23 7.30
C LYS A 72 -19.90 -19.31 5.98
N ASP A 73 -21.07 -18.68 5.92
CA ASP A 73 -22.03 -18.83 4.82
C ASP A 73 -21.80 -17.82 3.68
N LYS A 74 -20.92 -16.84 3.90
CA LYS A 74 -20.64 -15.77 2.96
C LYS A 74 -19.14 -15.48 2.86
N PRO A 75 -18.62 -15.12 1.68
CA PRO A 75 -17.26 -14.62 1.54
C PRO A 75 -17.13 -13.31 2.34
N PHE A 76 -16.01 -13.18 3.05
CA PHE A 76 -15.68 -11.92 3.72
C PHE A 76 -15.30 -10.88 2.68
N GLU A 77 -15.82 -9.66 2.84
CA GLU A 77 -15.48 -8.51 2.01
C GLU A 77 -14.74 -7.47 2.84
N SER A 78 -13.73 -6.81 2.27
CA SER A 78 -13.10 -5.66 2.91
C SER A 78 -14.11 -4.53 3.11
N GLY A 79 -13.96 -3.76 4.21
CA GLY A 79 -14.86 -2.65 4.47
C GLY A 79 -14.79 -2.13 5.90
N VAL A 80 -15.58 -1.11 6.17
CA VAL A 80 -15.77 -0.61 7.52
C VAL A 80 -16.86 -1.43 8.20
N TYR A 81 -16.58 -1.86 9.42
CA TYR A 81 -17.47 -2.70 10.20
C TYR A 81 -17.80 -2.09 11.55
N HIS A 82 -19.04 -2.23 11.94
CA HIS A 82 -19.44 -2.24 13.34
C HIS A 82 -19.08 -3.61 13.90
N VAL A 83 -18.26 -3.62 14.94
CA VAL A 83 -17.65 -4.81 15.53
C VAL A 83 -18.12 -4.94 16.97
N LYS A 84 -18.52 -6.17 17.36
CA LYS A 84 -18.73 -6.53 18.77
C LYS A 84 -17.91 -7.78 19.09
N GLY A 85 -17.47 -7.85 20.34
CA GLY A 85 -16.69 -8.97 20.84
C GLY A 85 -16.20 -8.74 22.25
N SER A 86 -15.15 -9.42 22.64
CA SER A 86 -14.56 -9.27 23.98
C SER A 86 -13.08 -8.90 23.87
N VAL A 87 -12.64 -8.08 24.84
CA VAL A 87 -11.22 -7.65 24.93
C VAL A 87 -10.36 -8.86 25.27
N ASN A 88 -9.28 -9.01 24.53
CA ASN A 88 -8.20 -9.98 24.80
C ASN A 88 -6.89 -9.25 25.08
N LEU A 89 -6.27 -9.56 26.20
CA LEU A 89 -4.90 -9.12 26.52
C LEU A 89 -4.00 -10.34 26.60
N TYR A 90 -3.00 -10.40 25.72
CA TYR A 90 -2.03 -11.49 25.66
C TYR A 90 -0.63 -10.96 25.39
N ASN A 91 0.33 -11.30 26.24
CA ASN A 91 1.72 -10.80 26.19
C ASN A 91 1.81 -9.26 26.12
N ASP A 92 1.02 -8.57 26.95
CA ASP A 92 0.90 -7.12 27.02
C ASP A 92 0.35 -6.44 25.73
N GLU A 93 -0.16 -7.23 24.78
CA GLU A 93 -0.79 -6.74 23.56
C GLU A 93 -2.31 -6.90 23.64
N TYR A 94 -3.03 -5.80 23.38
CA TYR A 94 -4.50 -5.81 23.27
C TYR A 94 -4.97 -6.31 21.91
N GLY A 95 -6.04 -7.08 21.93
CA GLY A 95 -6.75 -7.54 20.74
C GLY A 95 -8.24 -7.71 21.03
N VAL A 96 -9.00 -8.16 20.05
CA VAL A 96 -10.44 -8.40 20.18
C VAL A 96 -10.78 -9.80 19.67
N PHE A 97 -11.50 -10.56 20.51
CA PHE A 97 -12.21 -11.76 20.08
C PHE A 97 -13.57 -11.33 19.56
N VAL A 98 -13.76 -11.43 18.25
CA VAL A 98 -14.93 -10.91 17.54
C VAL A 98 -15.98 -12.01 17.36
N ASP A 99 -17.23 -11.67 17.63
CA ASP A 99 -18.40 -12.53 17.48
C ASP A 99 -19.50 -11.91 16.60
N TYR A 100 -19.38 -10.59 16.28
CA TYR A 100 -20.31 -9.87 15.43
C TYR A 100 -19.59 -8.89 14.52
N LEU A 101 -19.94 -8.91 13.23
CA LEU A 101 -19.48 -7.99 12.20
C LEU A 101 -20.66 -7.51 11.36
N GLU A 102 -20.88 -6.21 11.30
CA GLU A 102 -21.87 -5.56 10.42
C GLU A 102 -21.18 -4.54 9.55
N LYS A 103 -21.18 -4.77 8.23
CA LYS A 103 -20.61 -3.82 7.27
C LYS A 103 -21.44 -2.54 7.24
N ILE A 104 -20.80 -1.41 7.42
CA ILE A 104 -21.43 -0.09 7.46
C ILE A 104 -20.87 0.81 6.37
N ASP A 105 -21.70 1.75 5.91
CA ASP A 105 -21.30 2.73 4.89
C ASP A 105 -20.68 3.97 5.56
N GLU A 106 -19.38 3.84 5.90
CA GLU A 106 -18.58 4.97 6.38
C GLU A 106 -17.37 5.20 5.47
N PRO A 107 -16.94 6.47 5.29
CA PRO A 107 -15.78 6.78 4.46
C PRO A 107 -14.51 6.12 4.99
N LEU A 108 -13.80 5.40 4.11
CA LEU A 108 -12.53 4.75 4.43
C LEU A 108 -11.48 5.75 4.97
N SER A 109 -11.54 7.01 4.52
CA SER A 109 -10.67 8.10 5.01
C SER A 109 -10.74 8.37 6.51
N ASN A 110 -11.79 7.89 7.18
CA ASN A 110 -11.90 7.98 8.65
C ASN A 110 -10.97 6.97 9.36
N TYR A 111 -10.48 5.94 8.65
CA TYR A 111 -9.72 4.82 9.19
C TYR A 111 -8.30 4.74 8.64
N ILE A 112 -8.07 5.12 7.39
CA ILE A 112 -6.75 5.11 6.72
C ILE A 112 -6.41 6.48 6.14
N ALA A 113 -6.40 7.50 6.98
CA ALA A 113 -6.06 8.85 6.56
C ALA A 113 -4.59 8.94 6.10
N SER A 114 -4.34 9.72 5.05
CA SER A 114 -2.98 10.05 4.63
C SER A 114 -2.30 10.95 5.68
N PRO A 115 -1.05 10.68 6.08
CA PRO A 115 -0.25 11.62 6.86
C PRO A 115 0.19 12.83 6.02
N TYR A 116 0.08 12.76 4.69
CA TYR A 116 0.50 13.80 3.76
C TYR A 116 -0.66 14.66 3.28
N ASN A 117 -0.37 15.95 3.08
CA ASN A 117 -1.29 16.85 2.38
C ASN A 117 -1.22 16.57 0.87
N ILE A 118 -2.33 16.17 0.27
CA ILE A 118 -2.39 15.85 -1.17
C ILE A 118 -1.96 17.03 -2.06
N LYS A 119 -2.22 18.27 -1.67
CA LYS A 119 -1.80 19.46 -2.43
C LYS A 119 -0.28 19.64 -2.39
N GLU A 120 0.36 19.27 -1.29
CA GLU A 120 1.82 19.29 -1.17
C GLU A 120 2.45 18.22 -2.06
N LEU A 121 1.91 16.99 -2.07
CA LEU A 121 2.35 15.94 -2.99
C LEU A 121 2.19 16.35 -4.46
N GLN A 122 1.07 17.00 -4.81
CA GLN A 122 0.86 17.56 -6.15
C GLN A 122 1.88 18.65 -6.48
N GLY A 123 2.20 19.52 -5.52
CA GLY A 123 3.27 20.52 -5.64
C GLY A 123 4.62 19.87 -5.93
N ASN A 124 4.98 18.83 -5.19
CA ASN A 124 6.21 18.06 -5.39
C ASN A 124 6.29 17.44 -6.79
N LEU A 125 5.19 16.92 -7.33
CA LEU A 125 5.15 16.43 -8.71
C LEU A 125 5.34 17.55 -9.74
N VAL A 126 4.72 18.71 -9.52
CA VAL A 126 4.91 19.88 -10.39
C VAL A 126 6.37 20.35 -10.39
N ASP A 127 7.03 20.33 -9.23
CA ASP A 127 8.44 20.67 -9.11
C ASP A 127 9.35 19.65 -9.83
N LEU A 128 9.03 18.36 -9.74
CA LEU A 128 9.70 17.33 -10.54
C LEU A 128 9.56 17.60 -12.04
N PHE A 129 8.36 17.90 -12.50
CA PHE A 129 8.11 18.22 -13.92
C PHE A 129 8.92 19.42 -14.39
N LYS A 130 8.99 20.48 -13.59
CA LYS A 130 9.71 21.70 -13.95
C LYS A 130 11.22 21.54 -13.97
N ASN A 131 11.77 20.77 -13.02
CA ASN A 131 13.21 20.77 -12.78
C ASN A 131 13.91 19.51 -13.33
N GLU A 132 13.18 18.42 -13.48
CA GLU A 132 13.79 17.11 -13.73
C GLU A 132 13.35 16.44 -15.03
N MET A 133 12.29 16.93 -15.69
CA MET A 133 11.73 16.32 -16.91
C MET A 133 11.66 17.30 -18.06
N THR A 134 11.78 16.77 -19.29
CA THR A 134 11.47 17.54 -20.49
C THR A 134 9.96 17.74 -20.66
N PRO A 135 9.51 18.77 -21.42
CA PRO A 135 8.09 18.98 -21.71
C PRO A 135 7.44 17.76 -22.39
N GLU A 136 8.18 17.05 -23.23
CA GLU A 136 7.75 15.86 -23.96
C GLU A 136 7.46 14.68 -22.98
N ALA A 137 8.37 14.45 -22.04
CA ALA A 137 8.18 13.44 -20.98
C ALA A 137 6.99 13.78 -20.09
N CYS A 138 6.82 15.05 -19.71
CA CYS A 138 5.66 15.52 -18.95
C CYS A 138 4.35 15.30 -19.72
N LYS A 139 4.35 15.53 -21.03
CA LYS A 139 3.20 15.29 -21.90
C LYS A 139 2.84 13.81 -21.99
N LEU A 140 3.86 12.94 -22.09
CA LEU A 140 3.68 11.50 -22.10
C LEU A 140 3.07 11.00 -20.78
N PHE A 141 3.66 11.41 -19.64
CA PHE A 141 3.11 11.06 -18.31
C PHE A 141 1.65 11.50 -18.17
N LYS A 142 1.34 12.76 -18.51
CA LYS A 142 -0.04 13.27 -18.49
C LYS A 142 -0.98 12.46 -19.37
N LYS A 143 -0.54 12.08 -20.57
CA LYS A 143 -1.37 11.25 -21.49
C LYS A 143 -1.70 9.90 -20.86
N MET A 144 -0.74 9.22 -20.23
CA MET A 144 -0.96 7.95 -19.56
C MET A 144 -1.88 8.12 -18.34
N MET A 145 -1.68 9.18 -17.56
CA MET A 145 -2.40 9.36 -16.31
C MET A 145 -3.78 10.00 -16.45
N CYS A 146 -4.07 10.68 -17.56
CA CYS A 146 -5.42 11.17 -17.89
C CYS A 146 -6.31 10.10 -18.56
N GLY A 147 -5.78 8.91 -18.87
CA GLY A 147 -6.58 7.78 -19.35
C GLY A 147 -7.52 7.24 -18.26
N LYS A 148 -8.53 6.51 -18.68
CA LYS A 148 -9.49 5.82 -17.81
C LYS A 148 -9.36 4.31 -17.97
N ASP A 149 -8.14 3.80 -17.85
CA ASP A 149 -7.82 2.40 -18.15
C ASP A 149 -8.34 1.42 -17.09
N PHE A 150 -8.54 1.91 -15.88
CA PHE A 150 -8.82 1.09 -14.71
C PHE A 150 -10.18 1.35 -14.07
N ASP A 151 -10.82 2.49 -14.41
CA ASP A 151 -12.13 2.89 -13.89
C ASP A 151 -12.87 3.70 -14.94
N ALA A 152 -14.18 3.51 -15.09
CA ALA A 152 -14.98 4.24 -16.07
C ALA A 152 -15.23 5.71 -15.68
N GLU A 153 -15.17 6.03 -14.40
CA GLU A 153 -15.48 7.36 -13.87
C GLU A 153 -14.23 8.18 -13.54
N LYS A 154 -13.19 7.53 -12.98
CA LYS A 154 -11.97 8.19 -12.53
C LYS A 154 -10.84 7.98 -13.54
N ASP A 155 -10.08 9.05 -13.81
CA ASP A 155 -8.82 8.91 -14.53
C ASP A 155 -7.75 8.18 -13.70
N ASN A 156 -6.72 7.67 -14.39
CA ASN A 156 -5.64 6.93 -13.75
C ASN A 156 -4.93 7.78 -12.67
N PHE A 157 -4.79 9.09 -12.90
CA PHE A 157 -4.12 9.98 -11.93
C PHE A 157 -4.92 10.12 -10.65
N ARG A 158 -6.24 10.22 -10.74
CA ARG A 158 -7.10 10.27 -9.55
C ARG A 158 -7.00 8.98 -8.75
N LEU A 159 -7.01 7.82 -9.42
CA LEU A 159 -6.81 6.53 -8.77
C LEU A 159 -5.44 6.45 -8.11
N TYR A 160 -4.38 6.80 -8.84
CA TYR A 160 -3.00 6.82 -8.37
C TYR A 160 -2.82 7.69 -7.11
N GLN A 161 -3.46 8.86 -7.08
CA GLN A 161 -3.45 9.76 -5.93
C GLN A 161 -4.20 9.23 -4.71
N LEU A 162 -5.17 8.35 -4.88
CA LEU A 162 -6.00 7.83 -3.80
C LEU A 162 -5.56 6.45 -3.33
N SER A 163 -4.78 5.72 -4.14
CA SER A 163 -4.40 4.35 -3.85
C SER A 163 -3.36 4.24 -2.74
N VAL A 164 -3.42 3.12 -2.04
CA VAL A 164 -2.41 2.69 -1.08
C VAL A 164 -1.22 2.06 -1.83
N ALA A 165 -0.02 2.12 -1.25
CA ALA A 165 1.16 1.45 -1.81
C ALA A 165 1.31 0.00 -1.32
N ALA A 166 0.74 -0.31 -0.14
CA ALA A 166 0.83 -1.63 0.48
C ALA A 166 -0.42 -1.93 1.30
N LYS A 167 -0.60 -3.20 1.70
CA LYS A 167 -1.73 -3.62 2.54
C LYS A 167 -1.53 -3.35 4.03
N SER A 168 -0.32 -3.51 4.54
CA SER A 168 -0.10 -3.63 5.97
C SER A 168 1.17 -3.02 6.51
N HIS A 169 2.01 -2.43 5.68
CA HIS A 169 3.29 -1.84 6.08
C HIS A 169 3.36 -0.38 5.64
N HIS A 170 4.58 0.12 5.45
CA HIS A 170 4.83 1.46 4.93
C HIS A 170 3.87 1.84 3.79
N ASP A 171 3.46 3.08 3.77
CA ASP A 171 2.56 3.67 2.75
C ASP A 171 1.18 2.96 2.59
N ALA A 172 0.74 2.20 3.61
CA ALA A 172 -0.59 1.57 3.67
C ALA A 172 -1.67 2.55 4.15
N PHE A 173 -1.77 3.69 3.48
CA PHE A 173 -2.74 4.77 3.71
C PHE A 173 -3.16 5.41 2.38
N ILE A 174 -4.23 6.20 2.40
CA ILE A 174 -4.67 6.94 1.22
C ILE A 174 -3.53 7.86 0.75
N SER A 175 -3.28 7.89 -0.55
CA SER A 175 -2.17 8.57 -1.21
C SER A 175 -0.79 7.95 -0.98
N GLY A 176 -0.70 6.78 -0.36
CA GLY A 176 0.56 6.07 -0.11
C GLY A 176 1.31 5.78 -1.40
N LEU A 177 0.64 5.26 -2.44
CA LEU A 177 1.24 5.00 -3.74
C LEU A 177 1.86 6.25 -4.38
N PHE A 178 1.15 7.37 -4.29
CA PHE A 178 1.63 8.64 -4.85
C PHE A 178 2.82 9.20 -4.05
N ALA A 179 2.76 9.17 -2.72
CA ALA A 179 3.85 9.60 -1.85
C ALA A 179 5.10 8.73 -2.05
N HIS A 180 4.94 7.40 -2.04
CA HIS A 180 5.99 6.42 -2.31
C HIS A 180 6.71 6.70 -3.63
N SER A 181 5.97 6.79 -4.73
CA SER A 181 6.58 7.01 -6.05
C SER A 181 7.35 8.33 -6.15
N LEU A 182 6.89 9.39 -5.47
CA LEU A 182 7.61 10.66 -5.38
C LEU A 182 8.91 10.53 -4.58
N LYS A 183 8.88 9.83 -3.44
CA LYS A 183 10.07 9.56 -2.61
C LYS A 183 11.10 8.72 -3.38
N VAL A 184 10.66 7.61 -4.01
CA VAL A 184 11.52 6.76 -4.86
C VAL A 184 12.17 7.58 -5.97
N THR A 185 11.40 8.47 -6.63
CA THR A 185 11.96 9.36 -7.67
C THR A 185 13.05 10.28 -7.12
N ARG A 186 12.83 10.90 -5.96
CA ARG A 186 13.81 11.79 -5.32
C ARG A 186 15.07 11.04 -4.91
N ILE A 187 14.93 9.84 -4.33
CA ILE A 187 16.07 8.98 -3.95
C ILE A 187 16.86 8.58 -5.20
N ALA A 188 16.19 8.13 -6.27
CA ALA A 188 16.84 7.74 -7.52
C ALA A 188 17.66 8.90 -8.12
N LEU A 189 17.09 10.10 -8.19
CA LEU A 189 17.77 11.29 -8.69
C LEU A 189 18.98 11.68 -7.83
N ASN A 190 18.87 11.56 -6.51
CA ASN A 190 19.99 11.78 -5.61
C ASN A 190 21.09 10.73 -5.82
N LEU A 191 20.76 9.45 -5.91
CA LEU A 191 21.72 8.37 -6.15
C LEU A 191 22.54 8.64 -7.41
N ILE A 192 21.90 8.93 -8.55
CA ILE A 192 22.65 9.16 -9.81
C ILE A 192 23.51 10.43 -9.78
N SER A 193 23.19 11.40 -8.90
CA SER A 193 23.97 12.63 -8.80
C SER A 193 25.40 12.40 -8.33
N TYR A 194 25.65 11.33 -7.57
CA TYR A 194 26.97 10.95 -7.06
C TYR A 194 27.77 10.05 -8.03
N TYR A 195 27.16 9.60 -9.15
CA TYR A 195 27.79 8.69 -10.10
C TYR A 195 27.79 9.26 -11.53
N PRO A 196 28.74 10.16 -11.89
CA PRO A 196 28.73 10.87 -13.18
C PRO A 196 28.72 9.92 -14.39
N ALA A 197 29.48 8.83 -14.34
CA ALA A 197 29.54 7.86 -15.44
C ALA A 197 28.21 7.13 -15.67
N MET A 198 27.42 6.91 -14.62
CA MET A 198 26.07 6.37 -14.75
C MET A 198 25.13 7.45 -15.31
N LYS A 199 25.23 8.67 -14.78
CA LYS A 199 24.39 9.81 -15.21
C LYS A 199 24.50 10.08 -16.72
N GLU A 200 25.70 9.92 -17.33
CA GLU A 200 25.90 10.09 -18.76
C GLU A 200 25.28 8.98 -19.62
N LYS A 201 25.04 7.79 -19.05
CA LYS A 201 24.49 6.62 -19.75
C LYS A 201 22.97 6.47 -19.60
N ILE A 202 22.37 7.17 -18.65
CA ILE A 202 20.96 7.07 -18.31
C ILE A 202 20.17 8.12 -19.10
N ASN A 203 19.06 7.70 -19.67
CA ASN A 203 18.03 8.64 -20.08
C ASN A 203 17.25 9.10 -18.84
N LYS A 204 17.49 10.34 -18.41
CA LYS A 204 16.89 10.89 -17.19
C LYS A 204 15.36 10.90 -17.22
N ASP A 205 14.75 11.26 -18.36
CA ASP A 205 13.30 11.25 -18.51
C ASP A 205 12.71 9.84 -18.34
N ILE A 206 13.37 8.84 -18.94
CA ILE A 206 12.97 7.44 -18.81
C ILE A 206 13.10 6.97 -17.36
N LEU A 207 14.19 7.35 -16.65
CA LEU A 207 14.36 7.01 -15.24
C LEU A 207 13.24 7.63 -14.39
N VAL A 208 12.95 8.93 -14.55
CA VAL A 208 11.90 9.60 -13.76
C VAL A 208 10.53 9.03 -14.07
N LEU A 209 10.21 8.76 -15.34
CA LEU A 209 8.97 8.07 -15.73
C LEU A 209 8.90 6.68 -15.11
N GLY A 210 10.00 5.92 -15.12
CA GLY A 210 10.07 4.61 -14.50
C GLY A 210 9.83 4.66 -13.00
N CYS A 211 10.48 5.56 -12.27
CA CYS A 211 10.24 5.75 -10.83
C CYS A 211 8.79 6.11 -10.52
N LEU A 212 8.16 7.00 -11.31
CA LEU A 212 6.76 7.39 -11.11
C LEU A 212 5.77 6.27 -11.45
N LEU A 213 6.15 5.32 -12.32
CA LEU A 213 5.24 4.32 -12.88
C LEU A 213 5.56 2.88 -12.46
N HIS A 214 6.67 2.62 -11.72
CA HIS A 214 7.08 1.25 -11.39
C HIS A 214 5.97 0.44 -10.71
N ASP A 215 5.21 1.12 -9.88
CA ASP A 215 4.12 0.57 -9.07
C ASP A 215 2.72 1.01 -9.53
N VAL A 216 2.60 1.67 -10.67
CA VAL A 216 1.33 2.28 -11.13
C VAL A 216 0.15 1.31 -11.10
N ALA A 217 0.38 0.04 -11.41
CA ALA A 217 -0.67 -0.97 -11.48
C ALA A 217 -1.12 -1.51 -10.10
N LYS A 218 -0.55 -1.04 -9.00
CA LYS A 218 -1.13 -1.26 -7.66
C LYS A 218 -2.55 -0.69 -7.53
N ILE A 219 -2.91 0.30 -8.35
CA ILE A 219 -4.30 0.78 -8.49
C ILE A 219 -5.29 -0.28 -8.97
N MET A 220 -4.80 -1.34 -9.63
CA MET A 220 -5.60 -2.51 -10.04
C MET A 220 -5.47 -3.66 -9.07
N GLU A 221 -4.25 -3.92 -8.61
CA GLU A 221 -3.95 -5.05 -7.71
C GLU A 221 -4.64 -4.90 -6.36
N TYR A 222 -4.74 -3.67 -5.86
CA TYR A 222 -5.37 -3.40 -4.57
C TYR A 222 -6.73 -2.72 -4.73
N LYS A 223 -7.63 -3.05 -3.81
CA LYS A 223 -8.86 -2.32 -3.54
C LYS A 223 -8.83 -1.95 -2.06
N ASP A 224 -8.71 -0.68 -1.78
CA ASP A 224 -8.45 -0.16 -0.42
C ASP A 224 -7.15 -0.80 0.14
N LEU A 225 -7.20 -1.40 1.33
CA LEU A 225 -6.08 -2.17 1.92
C LEU A 225 -6.18 -3.68 1.65
N GLY A 226 -7.05 -4.11 0.75
CA GLY A 226 -7.21 -5.52 0.36
C GLY A 226 -6.70 -5.82 -1.04
N ILE A 227 -6.72 -7.09 -1.42
CA ILE A 227 -6.49 -7.53 -2.79
C ILE A 227 -7.79 -7.39 -3.60
N SER A 228 -7.73 -6.77 -4.77
CA SER A 228 -8.85 -6.70 -5.71
C SER A 228 -9.14 -8.08 -6.33
N GLU A 229 -10.27 -8.20 -7.03
CA GLU A 229 -10.60 -9.44 -7.74
C GLU A 229 -9.53 -9.80 -8.78
N ILE A 230 -9.02 -8.85 -9.55
CA ILE A 230 -7.94 -9.11 -10.52
C ILE A 230 -6.60 -9.35 -9.82
N GLY A 231 -6.36 -8.70 -8.69
CA GLY A 231 -5.16 -8.86 -7.88
C GLY A 231 -4.98 -10.27 -7.32
N LYS A 232 -6.06 -11.07 -7.21
CA LYS A 232 -5.99 -12.50 -6.83
C LYS A 232 -5.27 -13.36 -7.88
N TYR A 233 -5.23 -12.90 -9.12
CA TYR A 233 -4.66 -13.64 -10.26
C TYR A 233 -3.39 -12.99 -10.81
N CYS A 234 -3.27 -11.67 -10.73
CA CYS A 234 -2.20 -10.90 -11.37
C CYS A 234 -1.59 -9.91 -10.38
N SER A 235 -0.25 -9.89 -10.28
CA SER A 235 0.48 -8.87 -9.53
C SER A 235 0.56 -7.55 -10.31
N HIS A 236 0.84 -6.44 -9.60
CA HIS A 236 1.10 -5.13 -10.23
C HIS A 236 2.22 -5.19 -11.28
N LEU A 237 3.17 -6.13 -11.20
CA LEU A 237 4.22 -6.27 -12.22
C LEU A 237 3.64 -6.62 -13.58
N SER A 238 2.79 -7.65 -13.66
CA SER A 238 2.15 -8.08 -14.90
C SER A 238 1.12 -7.07 -15.38
N LEU A 239 0.30 -6.55 -14.48
CA LEU A 239 -0.68 -5.50 -14.77
C LEU A 239 0.00 -4.19 -15.23
N GLY A 240 1.18 -3.87 -14.71
CA GLY A 240 1.99 -2.73 -15.14
C GLY A 240 2.52 -2.87 -16.56
N VAL A 241 2.92 -4.08 -16.97
CA VAL A 241 3.28 -4.36 -18.36
C VAL A 241 2.07 -4.19 -19.29
N GLU A 242 0.90 -4.66 -18.88
CA GLU A 242 -0.34 -4.48 -19.62
C GLU A 242 -0.67 -2.98 -19.74
N PHE A 243 -0.56 -2.22 -18.66
CA PHE A 243 -0.73 -0.76 -18.70
C PHE A 243 0.21 -0.08 -19.69
N LEU A 244 1.52 -0.36 -19.64
CA LEU A 244 2.47 0.22 -20.59
C LEU A 244 2.16 -0.17 -22.04
N SER A 245 1.65 -1.37 -22.28
CA SER A 245 1.36 -1.85 -23.64
C SER A 245 0.29 -1.02 -24.35
N LYS A 246 -0.65 -0.44 -23.62
CA LYS A 246 -1.69 0.46 -24.13
C LYS A 246 -1.10 1.77 -24.69
N TYR A 247 0.06 2.17 -24.16
CA TYR A 247 0.74 3.41 -24.54
C TYR A 247 2.03 3.17 -25.33
N LYS A 248 2.26 1.94 -25.80
CA LYS A 248 3.50 1.52 -26.47
C LYS A 248 3.90 2.46 -27.60
N GLU A 249 2.97 2.78 -28.52
CA GLU A 249 3.24 3.68 -29.64
C GLU A 249 3.71 5.05 -29.16
N ASN A 250 3.07 5.63 -28.14
CA ASN A 250 3.44 6.93 -27.60
C ASN A 250 4.81 6.92 -26.91
N ILE A 251 5.15 5.81 -26.24
CA ILE A 251 6.46 5.65 -25.59
C ILE A 251 7.53 5.46 -26.67
N VAL A 252 7.24 4.66 -27.70
CA VAL A 252 8.18 4.45 -28.82
C VAL A 252 8.42 5.75 -29.61
N ASP A 253 7.38 6.54 -29.84
CA ASP A 253 7.51 7.86 -30.49
C ASP A 253 8.38 8.82 -29.65
N PHE A 254 8.29 8.74 -28.32
CA PHE A 254 9.06 9.58 -27.40
C PHE A 254 10.51 9.12 -27.25
N ALA A 255 10.75 7.84 -27.00
CA ALA A 255 12.03 7.31 -26.55
C ALA A 255 12.56 6.12 -27.37
N GLY A 256 11.91 5.78 -28.47
CA GLY A 256 12.24 4.61 -29.28
C GLY A 256 11.82 3.28 -28.61
N THR A 257 12.00 2.21 -29.36
CA THR A 257 11.69 0.84 -28.90
C THR A 257 12.52 0.47 -27.65
N GLU A 258 13.77 0.91 -27.57
CA GLU A 258 14.62 0.68 -26.43
C GLU A 258 14.07 1.37 -25.17
N GLY A 259 13.59 2.63 -25.25
CA GLY A 259 12.98 3.35 -24.15
C GLY A 259 11.74 2.64 -23.61
N TYR A 260 10.90 2.07 -24.48
CA TYR A 260 9.78 1.24 -24.07
C TYR A 260 10.21 0.03 -23.23
N TYR A 261 11.21 -0.73 -23.67
CA TYR A 261 11.69 -1.90 -22.92
C TYR A 261 12.45 -1.53 -21.65
N ARG A 262 13.11 -0.36 -21.60
CA ARG A 262 13.70 0.16 -20.37
C ARG A 262 12.63 0.48 -19.33
N LEU A 263 11.52 1.15 -19.71
CA LEU A 263 10.37 1.37 -18.80
C LEU A 263 9.76 0.05 -18.34
N GLN A 264 9.56 -0.90 -19.24
CA GLN A 264 9.04 -2.22 -18.89
C GLN A 264 9.98 -2.95 -17.90
N SER A 265 11.29 -2.87 -18.09
CA SER A 265 12.26 -3.49 -17.17
C SER A 265 12.22 -2.89 -15.77
N MET A 266 12.00 -1.58 -15.64
CA MET A 266 11.83 -0.95 -14.33
C MET A 266 10.58 -1.45 -13.61
N ILE A 267 9.47 -1.68 -14.31
CA ILE A 267 8.27 -2.26 -13.69
C ILE A 267 8.48 -3.72 -13.29
N THR A 268 9.06 -4.55 -14.16
CA THR A 268 9.15 -5.99 -13.90
C THR A 268 10.29 -6.40 -12.98
N GLN A 269 11.29 -5.54 -12.79
CA GLN A 269 12.55 -5.88 -12.13
C GLN A 269 12.86 -5.06 -10.86
N HIS A 270 11.97 -4.12 -10.46
CA HIS A 270 12.25 -3.30 -9.26
C HIS A 270 12.26 -4.11 -7.96
N HIS A 271 11.60 -5.26 -7.89
CA HIS A 271 11.67 -6.15 -6.73
C HIS A 271 13.02 -6.89 -6.57
N GLY A 272 13.90 -6.85 -7.57
CA GLY A 272 15.25 -7.41 -7.48
C GLY A 272 15.26 -8.89 -7.11
N GLU A 273 15.81 -9.21 -5.94
CA GLU A 273 15.98 -10.61 -5.49
C GLU A 273 14.67 -11.36 -5.27
N PHE A 274 13.57 -10.63 -5.06
CA PHE A 274 12.24 -11.19 -4.86
C PHE A 274 11.44 -11.34 -6.17
N GLY A 275 12.07 -11.07 -7.32
CA GLY A 275 11.49 -11.16 -8.65
C GLY A 275 12.57 -11.35 -9.70
N ASP A 276 12.41 -10.73 -10.88
CA ASP A 276 13.44 -10.67 -11.91
C ASP A 276 14.55 -9.69 -11.51
N ARG A 277 15.81 -10.12 -11.63
CA ARG A 277 16.97 -9.26 -11.34
C ARG A 277 17.08 -8.13 -12.36
N PRO A 278 17.40 -6.89 -11.92
CA PRO A 278 17.61 -5.76 -12.81
C PRO A 278 18.66 -6.03 -13.88
N ARG A 279 18.32 -5.73 -15.14
CA ARG A 279 19.21 -5.92 -16.30
C ARG A 279 19.59 -4.60 -16.99
N THR A 280 18.95 -3.50 -16.61
CA THR A 280 19.30 -2.15 -17.06
C THR A 280 19.76 -1.31 -15.88
N VAL A 281 20.54 -0.26 -16.17
CA VAL A 281 21.03 0.64 -15.11
C VAL A 281 19.85 1.34 -14.43
N GLU A 282 18.85 1.77 -15.21
CA GLU A 282 17.64 2.41 -14.69
C GLU A 282 16.85 1.45 -13.77
N ALA A 283 16.63 0.18 -14.17
CA ALA A 283 15.93 -0.79 -13.34
C ALA A 283 16.70 -1.08 -12.03
N TYR A 284 18.03 -1.11 -12.09
CA TYR A 284 18.84 -1.27 -10.88
C TYR A 284 18.71 -0.07 -9.94
N ILE A 285 18.68 1.15 -10.47
CA ILE A 285 18.52 2.36 -9.66
C ILE A 285 17.11 2.40 -9.03
N VAL A 286 16.07 2.09 -9.80
CA VAL A 286 14.69 2.02 -9.28
C VAL A 286 14.61 1.00 -8.16
N HIS A 287 15.14 -0.22 -8.37
CA HIS A 287 15.21 -1.25 -7.34
C HIS A 287 15.89 -0.76 -6.05
N GLN A 288 17.05 -0.10 -6.16
CA GLN A 288 17.76 0.40 -4.98
C GLN A 288 17.01 1.54 -4.30
N ALA A 289 16.41 2.44 -5.07
CA ALA A 289 15.65 3.56 -4.54
C ALA A 289 14.37 3.11 -3.81
N ASP A 290 13.66 2.15 -4.37
CA ASP A 290 12.48 1.51 -3.78
C ASP A 290 12.84 0.77 -2.48
N LEU A 291 13.92 -0.03 -2.50
CA LEU A 291 14.41 -0.74 -1.32
C LEU A 291 14.82 0.22 -0.19
N ILE A 292 15.51 1.32 -0.52
CA ILE A 292 15.91 2.34 0.46
C ILE A 292 14.66 3.01 1.04
N GLU A 293 13.72 3.42 0.19
CA GLU A 293 12.50 4.09 0.62
C GLU A 293 11.70 3.20 1.58
N SER A 294 11.39 1.98 1.19
CA SER A 294 10.58 1.05 1.99
C SER A 294 11.21 0.70 3.35
N ARG A 295 12.55 0.62 3.41
CA ARG A 295 13.27 0.36 4.66
C ARG A 295 13.30 1.57 5.57
N LEU A 296 13.55 2.76 5.02
CA LEU A 296 13.59 3.99 5.81
C LEU A 296 12.21 4.38 6.34
N GLU A 297 11.14 4.15 5.57
CA GLU A 297 9.77 4.38 6.03
C GLU A 297 9.45 3.48 7.24
N ALA A 298 9.86 2.21 7.21
CA ALA A 298 9.69 1.32 8.35
C ALA A 298 10.45 1.78 9.60
N VAL A 299 11.65 2.36 9.43
CA VAL A 299 12.42 2.96 10.52
C VAL A 299 11.74 4.21 11.06
N GLU A 300 11.23 5.08 10.18
CA GLU A 300 10.52 6.30 10.55
C GLU A 300 9.27 6.00 11.39
N GLU A 301 8.47 5.00 10.97
CA GLU A 301 7.31 4.54 11.75
C GLU A 301 7.70 4.12 13.17
N GLU A 302 8.81 3.39 13.34
CA GLU A 302 9.28 2.96 14.66
C GLU A 302 9.82 4.14 15.50
N VAL A 303 10.54 5.06 14.87
CA VAL A 303 11.02 6.29 15.55
C VAL A 303 9.84 7.12 16.08
N GLN A 304 8.76 7.22 15.29
CA GLN A 304 7.55 7.95 15.68
C GLN A 304 6.83 7.32 16.87
N LYS A 305 6.89 5.99 17.05
CA LYS A 305 6.34 5.30 18.22
C LYS A 305 7.07 5.63 19.52
N GLY A 306 8.26 6.21 19.46
CA GLY A 306 9.01 6.71 20.61
C GLY A 306 9.61 5.62 21.49
N THR A 307 9.81 4.41 20.99
CA THR A 307 10.48 3.31 21.71
C THR A 307 11.98 3.60 21.86
N GLU A 308 12.59 3.19 22.99
CA GLU A 308 14.04 3.35 23.19
C GLU A 308 14.87 2.49 22.25
N GLN A 309 14.29 1.38 21.80
CA GLN A 309 14.90 0.43 20.87
C GLN A 309 13.97 0.26 19.66
N VAL A 310 14.52 0.46 18.48
CA VAL A 310 13.81 0.31 17.23
C VAL A 310 14.21 -1.03 16.60
N GLY A 311 13.28 -2.00 16.62
CA GLY A 311 13.44 -3.26 15.90
C GLY A 311 13.04 -3.07 14.44
N VAL A 312 13.94 -3.43 13.50
CA VAL A 312 13.65 -3.37 12.08
C VAL A 312 13.49 -4.77 11.51
N ARG A 313 12.63 -4.91 10.50
CA ARG A 313 12.24 -6.18 9.87
C ARG A 313 13.40 -7.10 9.44
N ASP A 314 14.58 -6.52 9.18
CA ASP A 314 15.80 -7.24 8.77
C ASP A 314 16.66 -7.74 9.96
N GLY A 315 16.14 -7.69 11.17
CA GLY A 315 16.87 -8.07 12.38
C GLY A 315 17.92 -7.04 12.84
N ASN A 316 17.95 -5.87 12.24
CA ASN A 316 18.76 -4.76 12.70
C ASN A 316 18.07 -4.10 13.90
N GLU A 317 18.84 -3.81 14.94
CA GLU A 317 18.39 -3.06 16.11
C GLU A 317 18.98 -1.66 16.05
N PHE A 318 18.12 -0.65 16.14
CA PHE A 318 18.54 0.74 16.22
C PHE A 318 18.28 1.26 17.63
N TYR A 319 19.25 1.94 18.20
CA TYR A 319 19.11 2.60 19.48
C TYR A 319 18.87 4.08 19.26
N ARG A 320 17.86 4.63 19.96
CA ARG A 320 17.60 6.06 19.93
C ARG A 320 18.80 6.80 20.51
N LEU A 321 19.42 7.64 19.72
CA LEU A 321 20.39 8.62 20.23
C LEU A 321 19.60 9.67 21.01
N VAL A 322 19.82 9.73 22.30
CA VAL A 322 19.22 10.70 23.22
C VAL A 322 19.91 12.06 23.06
#